data_cf7da41a28d4eb8e1edddcca83a3ce32
#
_entry.id   cf7da41a28d4eb8e1edddcca83a3ce32
#
_cell.length_a   1.000
_cell.length_b   1.000
_cell.length_c   1.000
_cell.angle_alpha   90.00
_cell.angle_beta   90.00
_cell.angle_gamma   90.00
#
_symmetry.space_group_name_H-M   'P 1'
#
loop_
_entity.id
_entity.type
_entity.pdbx_description
1 polymer ?
#
loop_
_entity_poly.entity_id
_entity_poly.type
_entity_poly.pdbx_seq_one_letter_code
_entity_poly.pdbx_strand_id
1 'polypeptide(L)'
;MRTPIKYTALIALYSALLAGCSTAPVESTEIGDASVQAAEANASGVETAELDTQADTVFYFDFDKALLKAESRAALLEHAAALKSNSRNVRLEGHADERGTREYNMALGERRAIAVKEFLVFQGVAANRIDVISYGEERAASYGSNDRAWSLNRRVELK
;
A
#
# COMPACT_ATOMS: atom_id res chain seq x y z
N MET A 1 -27.50 43.21 13.52
CA MET A 1 -26.51 44.11 12.84
C MET A 1 -25.36 43.23 12.38
N ARG A 2 -25.24 43.04 11.06
CA ARG A 2 -24.24 42.16 10.42
C ARG A 2 -23.21 43.09 9.75
N THR A 3 -21.94 42.94 10.13
CA THR A 3 -20.83 43.62 9.46
C THR A 3 -20.10 42.63 8.54
N PRO A 4 -19.91 42.94 7.24
CA PRO A 4 -19.11 42.10 6.35
C PRO A 4 -17.62 42.51 6.43
N ILE A 5 -16.75 41.55 6.67
CA ILE A 5 -15.29 41.72 6.59
C ILE A 5 -14.90 41.57 5.12
N LYS A 6 -14.41 42.64 4.56
CA LYS A 6 -13.85 42.70 3.19
C LYS A 6 -12.37 42.30 3.26
N TYR A 7 -12.00 41.21 2.62
CA TYR A 7 -10.60 40.92 2.35
C TYR A 7 -10.21 41.51 1.00
N THR A 8 -9.41 42.56 1.06
CA THR A 8 -8.76 43.17 -0.08
C THR A 8 -7.50 42.40 -0.44
N ALA A 9 -7.41 42.06 -1.73
CA ALA A 9 -6.29 41.40 -2.36
C ALA A 9 -5.00 42.25 -2.29
N LEU A 10 -3.87 41.60 -2.05
CA LEU A 10 -2.54 42.15 -2.30
C LEU A 10 -1.77 41.13 -3.15
N ILE A 11 -1.79 41.41 -4.46
CA ILE A 11 -0.94 40.80 -5.48
C ILE A 11 0.39 41.56 -5.47
N ALA A 12 1.46 40.92 -5.09
CA ALA A 12 2.81 41.43 -5.30
C ALA A 12 3.52 40.60 -6.38
N LEU A 13 3.70 41.26 -7.50
CA LEU A 13 4.56 40.86 -8.63
C LEU A 13 6.02 40.75 -8.16
N TYR A 14 6.65 39.64 -8.41
CA TYR A 14 8.13 39.53 -8.38
C TYR A 14 8.60 38.96 -9.71
N SER A 15 9.03 39.82 -10.59
CA SER A 15 9.77 39.56 -11.82
C SER A 15 11.23 39.92 -11.57
N ALA A 16 12.14 38.98 -11.69
CA ALA A 16 13.56 39.28 -11.92
C ALA A 16 14.21 38.18 -12.74
N LEU A 17 14.60 38.61 -13.92
CA LEU A 17 15.53 37.96 -14.86
C LEU A 17 16.85 37.55 -14.18
N LEU A 18 17.46 36.48 -14.68
CA LEU A 18 18.88 36.47 -15.03
C LEU A 18 19.18 35.33 -16.01
N ALA A 19 19.61 35.73 -17.19
CA ALA A 19 20.18 34.90 -18.24
C ALA A 19 21.62 34.54 -17.86
N GLY A 20 22.07 33.34 -18.17
CA GLY A 20 23.45 32.88 -18.05
C GLY A 20 23.68 31.70 -18.99
N CYS A 21 24.03 31.99 -20.25
CA CYS A 21 24.60 31.03 -21.17
C CYS A 21 26.07 30.81 -20.80
N SER A 22 26.47 29.55 -20.70
CA SER A 22 27.86 29.17 -20.81
C SER A 22 27.96 27.89 -21.66
N THR A 23 28.39 28.07 -22.88
CA THR A 23 28.80 27.04 -23.83
C THR A 23 30.28 26.73 -23.61
N ALA A 24 30.62 25.46 -23.45
CA ALA A 24 31.97 24.96 -23.61
C ALA A 24 31.96 23.78 -24.60
N PRO A 25 32.94 23.67 -25.49
CA PRO A 25 32.92 22.75 -26.61
C PRO A 25 33.38 21.36 -26.24
N VAL A 26 32.73 20.36 -26.86
CA VAL A 26 33.07 18.95 -26.82
C VAL A 26 34.13 18.65 -27.83
N GLU A 27 35.20 18.05 -27.40
CA GLU A 27 36.27 17.50 -28.20
C GLU A 27 35.89 16.08 -28.66
N SER A 28 35.90 15.90 -29.96
CA SER A 28 35.62 14.63 -30.65
C SER A 28 36.83 13.72 -30.56
N THR A 29 36.64 12.48 -30.12
CA THR A 29 37.58 11.40 -30.40
C THR A 29 36.83 10.25 -31.09
N GLU A 30 37.16 10.07 -32.33
CA GLU A 30 36.75 8.95 -33.17
C GLU A 30 37.44 7.64 -32.80
N ILE A 31 36.84 6.55 -33.27
CA ILE A 31 37.33 5.26 -33.71
C ILE A 31 36.98 4.06 -32.81
N GLY A 32 36.18 3.17 -33.37
CA GLY A 32 35.98 1.82 -32.92
C GLY A 32 34.81 1.14 -33.63
N ASP A 33 35.01 0.80 -34.89
CA ASP A 33 34.13 -0.04 -35.70
C ASP A 33 34.09 -1.47 -35.12
N ALA A 34 32.90 -1.94 -34.73
CA ALA A 34 32.63 -3.36 -34.47
C ALA A 34 31.16 -3.68 -34.77
N SER A 35 30.99 -4.19 -35.97
CA SER A 35 29.93 -5.09 -36.47
C SER A 35 28.63 -5.24 -35.67
N VAL A 36 27.60 -4.66 -36.23
CA VAL A 36 26.18 -4.89 -35.92
C VAL A 36 25.83 -6.32 -36.38
N GLN A 37 25.51 -7.20 -35.43
CA GLN A 37 24.66 -8.36 -35.71
C GLN A 37 23.25 -8.04 -35.27
N ALA A 38 22.39 -7.88 -36.24
CA ALA A 38 20.95 -7.83 -36.07
C ALA A 38 20.45 -9.15 -35.48
N ALA A 39 20.02 -9.15 -34.25
CA ALA A 39 19.18 -10.20 -33.71
C ALA A 39 17.72 -9.82 -33.93
N GLU A 40 17.09 -10.60 -34.79
CA GLU A 40 15.67 -10.51 -35.12
C GLU A 40 14.83 -10.59 -33.82
N ALA A 41 14.00 -9.58 -33.61
CA ALA A 41 12.97 -9.57 -32.57
C ALA A 41 11.93 -10.64 -32.89
N ASN A 42 11.98 -11.74 -32.19
CA ASN A 42 10.91 -12.71 -32.15
C ASN A 42 9.72 -12.12 -31.36
N ALA A 43 8.76 -11.56 -32.08
CA ALA A 43 7.47 -11.18 -31.54
C ALA A 43 6.68 -12.46 -31.27
N SER A 44 6.81 -13.01 -30.10
CA SER A 44 6.01 -14.14 -29.66
C SER A 44 5.24 -13.74 -28.39
N GLY A 45 3.91 -13.68 -28.54
CA GLY A 45 2.95 -13.91 -27.46
C GLY A 45 2.94 -12.84 -26.37
N VAL A 46 2.07 -11.85 -26.53
CA VAL A 46 1.46 -11.22 -25.36
C VAL A 46 0.59 -12.30 -24.72
N GLU A 47 1.23 -13.12 -23.90
CA GLU A 47 0.55 -13.94 -22.93
C GLU A 47 -0.01 -12.94 -21.90
N THR A 48 -1.31 -12.72 -21.93
CA THR A 48 -2.03 -12.04 -20.85
C THR A 48 -1.81 -12.89 -19.61
N ALA A 49 -0.72 -12.63 -18.90
CA ALA A 49 -0.52 -13.14 -17.57
C ALA A 49 -1.73 -12.68 -16.75
N GLU A 50 -2.66 -13.61 -16.52
CA GLU A 50 -3.55 -13.52 -15.38
C GLU A 50 -2.61 -13.33 -14.18
N LEU A 51 -2.56 -12.09 -13.67
CA LEU A 51 -1.87 -11.76 -12.45
C LEU A 51 -2.64 -12.48 -11.33
N ASP A 52 -2.40 -13.77 -11.18
CA ASP A 52 -2.60 -14.49 -9.94
C ASP A 52 -1.62 -13.85 -8.95
N THR A 53 -2.10 -12.81 -8.29
CA THR A 53 -1.33 -12.05 -7.32
C THR A 53 -1.02 -13.00 -6.17
N GLN A 54 0.14 -13.62 -6.18
CA GLN A 54 0.67 -14.45 -5.10
C GLN A 54 1.08 -13.60 -3.90
N ALA A 55 0.50 -12.40 -3.77
CA ALA A 55 0.73 -11.54 -2.63
C ALA A 55 0.13 -12.15 -1.37
N ASP A 56 0.86 -12.04 -0.28
CA ASP A 56 0.40 -12.53 1.02
C ASP A 56 -0.97 -11.94 1.37
N THR A 57 -1.93 -12.81 1.70
CA THR A 57 -3.27 -12.42 2.14
C THR A 57 -3.38 -12.29 3.66
N VAL A 58 -2.30 -12.52 4.39
CA VAL A 58 -2.24 -12.47 5.86
C VAL A 58 -1.21 -11.42 6.29
N PHE A 59 -1.65 -10.45 7.10
CA PHE A 59 -0.83 -9.32 7.55
C PHE A 59 -0.65 -9.37 9.06
N TYR A 60 0.60 -9.46 9.51
CA TYR A 60 0.94 -9.63 10.92
C TYR A 60 1.26 -8.32 11.63
N PHE A 61 0.93 -8.27 12.92
CA PHE A 61 1.08 -7.10 13.77
C PHE A 61 1.96 -7.37 15.00
N ASP A 62 2.58 -6.32 15.50
CA ASP A 62 3.27 -6.38 16.77
C ASP A 62 2.29 -6.46 17.94
N PHE A 63 2.81 -6.84 19.11
CA PHE A 63 2.01 -6.88 20.32
C PHE A 63 1.40 -5.52 20.62
N ASP A 64 0.09 -5.53 20.88
CA ASP A 64 -0.71 -4.35 21.24
C ASP A 64 -0.68 -3.21 20.21
N LYS A 65 -0.34 -3.50 18.94
CA LYS A 65 -0.29 -2.50 17.88
C LYS A 65 -1.24 -2.85 16.74
N ALA A 66 -1.73 -1.78 16.08
CA ALA A 66 -2.47 -1.83 14.82
C ALA A 66 -1.71 -1.12 13.68
N LEU A 67 -0.41 -0.89 13.85
CA LEU A 67 0.44 -0.26 12.84
C LEU A 67 0.87 -1.29 11.80
N LEU A 68 0.65 -0.98 10.51
CA LEU A 68 1.09 -1.81 9.39
C LEU A 68 2.61 -1.82 9.26
N LYS A 69 3.18 -3.02 9.15
CA LYS A 69 4.59 -3.22 8.86
C LYS A 69 4.92 -2.89 7.40
N ALA A 70 6.20 -2.69 7.10
CA ALA A 70 6.64 -2.34 5.74
C ALA A 70 6.32 -3.44 4.73
N GLU A 71 6.57 -4.70 5.09
CA GLU A 71 6.24 -5.88 4.27
C GLU A 71 4.73 -5.99 4.00
N SER A 72 3.89 -5.77 5.01
CA SER A 72 2.42 -5.77 4.85
C SER A 72 1.97 -4.67 3.89
N ARG A 73 2.58 -3.49 3.96
CA ARG A 73 2.26 -2.39 3.03
C ARG A 73 2.65 -2.71 1.60
N ALA A 74 3.78 -3.39 1.38
CA ALA A 74 4.19 -3.82 0.04
C ALA A 74 3.18 -4.80 -0.56
N ALA A 75 2.79 -5.85 0.16
CA ALA A 75 1.78 -6.80 -0.31
C ALA A 75 0.40 -6.13 -0.53
N LEU A 76 0.00 -5.21 0.35
CA LEU A 76 -1.24 -4.46 0.22
C LEU A 76 -1.27 -3.52 -1.01
N LEU A 77 -0.13 -3.03 -1.49
CA LEU A 77 -0.06 -2.27 -2.76
C LEU A 77 -0.44 -3.15 -3.95
N GLU A 78 0.03 -4.39 -3.98
CA GLU A 78 -0.31 -5.36 -5.02
C GLU A 78 -1.81 -5.71 -4.98
N HIS A 79 -2.36 -5.98 -3.79
CA HIS A 79 -3.80 -6.19 -3.64
C HIS A 79 -4.62 -4.97 -4.04
N ALA A 80 -4.19 -3.76 -3.70
CA ALA A 80 -4.88 -2.54 -4.10
C ALA A 80 -4.90 -2.38 -5.63
N ALA A 81 -3.80 -2.68 -6.32
CA ALA A 81 -3.73 -2.65 -7.78
C ALA A 81 -4.71 -3.66 -8.40
N ALA A 82 -4.71 -4.90 -7.91
CA ALA A 82 -5.63 -5.94 -8.36
C ALA A 82 -7.10 -5.59 -8.09
N LEU A 83 -7.41 -5.04 -6.92
CA LEU A 83 -8.77 -4.64 -6.56
C LEU A 83 -9.28 -3.44 -7.36
N LYS A 84 -8.42 -2.56 -7.82
CA LYS A 84 -8.80 -1.45 -8.72
C LYS A 84 -9.11 -1.91 -10.13
N SER A 85 -8.46 -2.98 -10.60
CA SER A 85 -8.68 -3.53 -11.95
C SER A 85 -9.92 -4.41 -12.05
N ASN A 86 -10.51 -4.83 -10.93
CA ASN A 86 -11.69 -5.68 -10.89
C ASN A 86 -12.79 -5.08 -9.99
N SER A 87 -14.00 -5.70 -9.98
CA SER A 87 -15.14 -5.26 -9.16
C SER A 87 -15.36 -6.12 -7.91
N ARG A 88 -14.36 -6.90 -7.50
CA ARG A 88 -14.48 -7.85 -6.38
C ARG A 88 -14.60 -7.12 -5.05
N ASN A 89 -15.51 -7.56 -4.21
CA ASN A 89 -15.58 -7.18 -2.80
C ASN A 89 -14.63 -8.07 -1.99
N VAL A 90 -14.10 -7.51 -0.92
CA VAL A 90 -13.19 -8.21 -0.01
C VAL A 90 -13.64 -8.03 1.44
N ARG A 91 -13.24 -8.97 2.28
CA ARG A 91 -13.45 -8.92 3.73
C ARG A 91 -12.11 -8.96 4.44
N LEU A 92 -11.97 -8.12 5.44
CA LEU A 92 -10.83 -8.07 6.33
C LEU A 92 -11.22 -8.65 7.68
N GLU A 93 -10.60 -9.76 8.05
CA GLU A 93 -10.85 -10.47 9.30
C GLU A 93 -9.71 -10.17 10.28
N GLY A 94 -10.02 -9.42 11.35
CA GLY A 94 -9.04 -8.98 12.35
C GLY A 94 -8.97 -9.91 13.54
N HIS A 95 -7.74 -10.17 14.01
CA HIS A 95 -7.46 -11.10 15.10
C HIS A 95 -6.47 -10.51 16.11
N ALA A 96 -6.53 -11.03 17.33
CA ALA A 96 -5.62 -10.75 18.42
C ALA A 96 -5.07 -12.04 19.03
N ASP A 97 -4.02 -11.94 19.83
CA ASP A 97 -3.59 -13.06 20.69
C ASP A 97 -4.44 -13.10 21.98
N GLU A 98 -4.30 -14.15 22.76
CA GLU A 98 -5.12 -14.43 23.96
C GLU A 98 -4.84 -13.50 25.15
N ARG A 99 -3.85 -12.59 25.05
CA ARG A 99 -3.45 -11.72 26.16
C ARG A 99 -4.35 -10.49 26.22
N GLY A 100 -4.99 -10.29 27.35
CA GLY A 100 -5.94 -9.20 27.59
C GLY A 100 -7.34 -9.69 27.86
N THR A 101 -8.34 -8.78 27.82
CA THR A 101 -9.75 -9.17 27.92
C THR A 101 -10.31 -9.43 26.53
N ARG A 102 -11.33 -10.26 26.46
CA ARG A 102 -12.05 -10.58 25.23
C ARG A 102 -12.53 -9.33 24.50
N GLU A 103 -13.12 -8.38 25.23
CA GLU A 103 -13.63 -7.12 24.70
C GLU A 103 -12.49 -6.27 24.12
N TYR A 104 -11.35 -6.20 24.84
CA TYR A 104 -10.17 -5.51 24.37
C TYR A 104 -9.62 -6.12 23.09
N ASN A 105 -9.49 -7.45 23.04
CA ASN A 105 -8.98 -8.17 21.87
C ASN A 105 -9.91 -8.08 20.67
N MET A 106 -11.24 -8.04 20.89
CA MET A 106 -12.22 -7.77 19.85
C MET A 106 -12.01 -6.37 19.24
N ALA A 107 -11.86 -5.35 20.07
CA ALA A 107 -11.61 -3.98 19.62
C ALA A 107 -10.22 -3.85 18.96
N LEU A 108 -9.19 -4.56 19.44
CA LEU A 108 -7.86 -4.54 18.83
C LEU A 108 -7.85 -5.19 17.44
N GLY A 109 -8.53 -6.34 17.27
CA GLY A 109 -8.71 -6.98 15.98
C GLY A 109 -9.42 -6.06 14.98
N GLU A 110 -10.45 -5.36 15.42
CA GLU A 110 -11.16 -4.37 14.60
C GLU A 110 -10.24 -3.21 14.17
N ARG A 111 -9.49 -2.61 15.11
CA ARG A 111 -8.53 -1.53 14.79
C ARG A 111 -7.49 -1.97 13.76
N ARG A 112 -6.99 -3.22 13.83
CA ARG A 112 -6.06 -3.78 12.84
C ARG A 112 -6.70 -3.90 11.46
N ALA A 113 -7.90 -4.44 11.38
CA ALA A 113 -8.62 -4.57 10.11
C ALA A 113 -8.98 -3.19 9.52
N ILE A 114 -9.34 -2.20 10.35
CA ILE A 114 -9.55 -0.81 9.93
C ILE A 114 -8.25 -0.22 9.36
N ALA A 115 -7.09 -0.43 9.99
CA ALA A 115 -5.82 0.07 9.48
C ALA A 115 -5.47 -0.49 8.08
N VAL A 116 -5.79 -1.77 7.81
CA VAL A 116 -5.66 -2.35 6.47
C VAL A 116 -6.66 -1.72 5.50
N LYS A 117 -7.92 -1.55 5.89
CA LYS A 117 -8.96 -0.90 5.08
C LYS A 117 -8.56 0.53 4.71
N GLU A 118 -8.12 1.33 5.67
CA GLU A 118 -7.70 2.71 5.44
C GLU A 118 -6.54 2.78 4.44
N PHE A 119 -5.59 1.86 4.55
CA PHE A 119 -4.50 1.76 3.59
C PHE A 119 -5.00 1.46 2.18
N LEU A 120 -5.87 0.46 2.00
CA LEU A 120 -6.45 0.11 0.69
C LEU A 120 -7.28 1.26 0.11
N VAL A 121 -8.07 1.96 0.94
CA VAL A 121 -8.85 3.13 0.53
C VAL A 121 -7.93 4.28 0.11
N PHE A 122 -6.85 4.53 0.84
CA PHE A 122 -5.83 5.51 0.48
C PHE A 122 -5.18 5.19 -0.87
N GLN A 123 -5.05 3.90 -1.22
CA GLN A 123 -4.57 3.46 -2.54
C GLN A 123 -5.64 3.53 -3.64
N GLY A 124 -6.86 3.98 -3.32
CA GLY A 124 -7.94 4.20 -4.29
C GLY A 124 -8.94 3.05 -4.44
N VAL A 125 -8.94 2.06 -3.52
CA VAL A 125 -10.00 1.04 -3.47
C VAL A 125 -11.25 1.65 -2.82
N ALA A 126 -12.43 1.44 -3.41
CA ALA A 126 -13.68 2.01 -2.89
C ALA A 126 -14.04 1.41 -1.52
N ALA A 127 -14.30 2.26 -0.53
CA ALA A 127 -14.54 1.87 0.85
C ALA A 127 -15.74 0.92 1.05
N ASN A 128 -16.77 1.04 0.20
CA ASN A 128 -17.97 0.20 0.21
C ASN A 128 -17.74 -1.23 -0.30
N ARG A 129 -16.56 -1.51 -0.83
CA ARG A 129 -16.14 -2.84 -1.28
C ARG A 129 -15.33 -3.60 -0.25
N ILE A 130 -15.06 -2.99 0.90
CA ILE A 130 -14.20 -3.54 1.94
C ILE A 130 -15.00 -3.69 3.24
N ASP A 131 -15.39 -4.92 3.56
CA ASP A 131 -16.00 -5.28 4.83
C ASP A 131 -14.94 -5.51 5.90
N VAL A 132 -15.24 -5.14 7.14
CA VAL A 132 -14.37 -5.36 8.30
C VAL A 132 -15.13 -6.19 9.33
N ILE A 133 -14.48 -7.26 9.80
CA ILE A 133 -14.96 -8.09 10.89
C ILE A 133 -13.79 -8.33 11.86
N SER A 134 -14.07 -8.29 13.14
CA SER A 134 -13.13 -8.74 14.16
C SER A 134 -13.60 -10.03 14.80
N TYR A 135 -12.68 -10.93 15.01
CA TYR A 135 -12.86 -12.14 15.82
C TYR A 135 -12.07 -12.09 17.13
N GLY A 136 -11.32 -11.00 17.36
CA GLY A 136 -10.47 -10.90 18.53
C GLY A 136 -9.59 -12.14 18.69
N GLU A 137 -9.67 -12.80 19.83
CA GLU A 137 -8.94 -14.03 20.15
C GLU A 137 -9.70 -15.33 19.81
N GLU A 138 -10.97 -15.22 19.39
CA GLU A 138 -11.90 -16.35 19.22
C GLU A 138 -11.49 -17.33 18.10
N ARG A 139 -10.72 -16.86 17.12
CA ARG A 139 -10.25 -17.66 15.98
C ARG A 139 -8.74 -17.64 15.89
N ALA A 140 -8.10 -18.38 16.79
CA ALA A 140 -6.65 -18.52 16.80
C ALA A 140 -6.15 -19.30 15.57
N ALA A 141 -5.10 -18.80 14.91
CA ALA A 141 -4.39 -19.53 13.86
C ALA A 141 -3.45 -20.58 14.45
N SER A 142 -2.97 -20.35 15.68
CA SER A 142 -2.11 -21.28 16.41
C SER A 142 -2.50 -21.30 17.88
N TYR A 143 -2.62 -22.49 18.42
CA TYR A 143 -2.89 -22.70 19.84
C TYR A 143 -1.58 -22.81 20.63
N GLY A 144 -1.59 -22.32 21.85
CA GLY A 144 -0.46 -22.33 22.79
C GLY A 144 -0.11 -20.94 23.30
N SER A 145 0.30 -20.89 24.57
CA SER A 145 0.64 -19.64 25.29
C SER A 145 2.15 -19.38 25.19
N ASN A 146 2.60 -19.07 23.99
CA ASN A 146 3.99 -18.75 23.69
C ASN A 146 4.11 -17.72 22.55
N ASP A 147 5.29 -17.08 22.45
CA ASP A 147 5.52 -16.00 21.49
C ASP A 147 5.28 -16.39 20.03
N ARG A 148 5.57 -17.65 19.68
CA ARG A 148 5.33 -18.14 18.32
C ARG A 148 3.84 -18.20 18.00
N ALA A 149 3.03 -18.79 18.88
CA ALA A 149 1.59 -18.85 18.71
C ALA A 149 0.97 -17.45 18.70
N TRP A 150 1.37 -16.60 19.66
CA TRP A 150 0.87 -15.22 19.73
C TRP A 150 1.20 -14.40 18.49
N SER A 151 2.40 -14.55 17.93
CA SER A 151 2.78 -13.83 16.70
C SER A 151 1.92 -14.21 15.49
N LEU A 152 1.53 -15.47 15.37
CA LEU A 152 0.65 -15.96 14.31
C LEU A 152 -0.82 -15.53 14.51
N ASN A 153 -1.23 -15.30 15.76
CA ASN A 153 -2.59 -14.89 16.08
C ASN A 153 -2.81 -13.38 15.87
N ARG A 154 -1.77 -12.56 16.02
CA ARG A 154 -1.82 -11.11 15.77
C ARG A 154 -1.82 -10.79 14.27
N ARG A 155 -2.95 -10.97 13.60
CA ARG A 155 -3.04 -10.87 12.15
C ARG A 155 -4.35 -10.23 11.65
N VAL A 156 -4.35 -9.85 10.40
CA VAL A 156 -5.53 -9.57 9.58
C VAL A 156 -5.47 -10.47 8.36
N GLU A 157 -6.56 -11.12 8.02
CA GLU A 157 -6.71 -11.94 6.82
C GLU A 157 -7.58 -11.21 5.79
N LEU A 158 -7.15 -11.18 4.55
CA LEU A 158 -7.89 -10.66 3.41
C LEU A 158 -8.56 -11.83 2.68
N LYS A 159 -9.91 -11.79 2.56
CA LYS A 159 -10.76 -12.82 1.96
C LYS A 159 -11.54 -12.28 0.77
#